data_0d9c3ecb219d15a713a133867fb694e7
#
_entry.id   0d9c3ecb219d15a713a133867fb694e7
#
_cell.length_a   1.000
_cell.length_b   1.000
_cell.length_c   1.000
_cell.angle_alpha   90.00
_cell.angle_beta   90.00
_cell.angle_gamma   90.00
#
_symmetry.space_group_name_H-M   'P 1'
#
loop_
_entity.id
_entity.type
_entity.pdbx_description
1 polymer ?
#
loop_
_entity_poly.entity_id
_entity_poly.type
_entity_poly.pdbx_seq_one_letter_code
_entity_poly.pdbx_strand_id
1 'polypeptide(L)'
;KVVKDLVGDLTTLYKQYESVEPWLKTKVGQKTTKEIKQSQEDRAKLDGYYECILCACCSTACPSYWWNGDKYLGPAVLLQAYRWINDSRDEDKKARLKKVADELKLYRCHTIMNCTNSCPKGLNPAKAISSIKKMLATS
;
A
#
# COMPACT_ATOMS: atom_id res chain seq x y z
N LYS A 1 -8.70 -10.94 -13.38
CA LYS A 1 -9.53 -11.73 -14.32
C LYS A 1 -9.79 -10.88 -15.56
N VAL A 2 -9.60 -11.41 -16.76
CA VAL A 2 -9.94 -10.71 -18.01
C VAL A 2 -11.44 -10.81 -18.23
N VAL A 3 -12.07 -9.69 -18.55
CA VAL A 3 -13.49 -9.62 -18.92
C VAL A 3 -13.62 -9.82 -20.43
N LYS A 4 -12.91 -8.99 -21.20
CA LYS A 4 -12.87 -9.08 -22.68
C LYS A 4 -11.64 -8.30 -23.17
N ASP A 5 -10.90 -8.88 -24.09
CA ASP A 5 -9.71 -8.28 -24.73
C ASP A 5 -8.72 -7.72 -23.69
N LEU A 6 -8.49 -6.41 -23.69
CA LEU A 6 -7.62 -5.71 -22.74
C LEU A 6 -8.35 -5.21 -21.48
N VAL A 7 -9.64 -5.49 -21.34
CA VAL A 7 -10.44 -5.06 -20.19
C VAL A 7 -10.31 -6.07 -19.06
N GLY A 8 -9.68 -5.67 -17.97
CA GLY A 8 -9.52 -6.46 -16.75
C GLY A 8 -10.59 -6.16 -15.71
N ASP A 9 -10.96 -7.17 -14.93
CA ASP A 9 -11.80 -7.01 -13.75
C ASP A 9 -10.94 -6.58 -12.57
N LEU A 10 -11.12 -5.35 -12.09
CA LEU A 10 -10.39 -4.75 -10.96
C LEU A 10 -11.15 -4.83 -9.63
N THR A 11 -12.29 -5.52 -9.58
CA THR A 11 -13.14 -5.59 -8.39
C THR A 11 -12.38 -6.07 -7.14
N THR A 12 -11.58 -7.13 -7.27
CA THR A 12 -10.76 -7.64 -6.16
C THR A 12 -9.72 -6.63 -5.71
N LEU A 13 -9.05 -5.96 -6.66
CA LEU A 13 -8.05 -4.93 -6.35
C LEU A 13 -8.66 -3.77 -5.56
N TYR A 14 -9.82 -3.28 -5.97
CA TYR A 14 -10.49 -2.18 -5.27
C TYR A 14 -10.99 -2.57 -3.88
N LYS A 15 -11.51 -3.79 -3.70
CA LYS A 15 -11.87 -4.30 -2.37
C LYS A 15 -10.65 -4.40 -1.45
N GLN A 16 -9.53 -4.87 -1.96
CA GLN A 16 -8.28 -4.93 -1.20
C GLN A 16 -7.73 -3.53 -0.89
N TYR A 17 -7.83 -2.60 -1.83
CA TYR A 17 -7.44 -1.20 -1.63
C TYR A 17 -8.32 -0.50 -0.58
N GLU A 18 -9.63 -0.69 -0.62
CA GLU A 18 -10.56 -0.20 0.39
C GLU A 18 -10.21 -0.73 1.80
N SER A 19 -9.80 -2.00 1.89
CA SER A 19 -9.48 -2.64 3.17
C SER A 19 -8.31 -1.99 3.93
N VAL A 20 -7.41 -1.29 3.23
CA VAL A 20 -6.30 -0.55 3.86
C VAL A 20 -6.65 0.90 4.18
N GLU A 21 -7.91 1.29 3.93
CA GLU A 21 -8.47 2.61 4.26
C GLU A 21 -7.57 3.75 3.76
N PRO A 22 -7.51 3.95 2.41
CA PRO A 22 -6.57 4.87 1.78
C PRO A 22 -7.00 6.33 1.90
N TRP A 23 -7.23 6.79 3.12
CA TRP A 23 -7.56 8.17 3.47
C TRP A 23 -6.93 8.56 4.81
N LEU A 24 -6.76 9.86 5.02
CA LEU A 24 -6.19 10.39 6.24
C LEU A 24 -7.11 10.14 7.44
N LYS A 25 -6.57 9.62 8.53
CA LYS A 25 -7.27 9.44 9.78
C LYS A 25 -6.73 10.39 10.83
N THR A 26 -7.62 11.24 11.34
CA THR A 26 -7.39 12.13 12.47
C THR A 26 -8.23 11.69 13.65
N LYS A 27 -7.91 12.16 14.86
CA LYS A 27 -8.72 11.85 16.05
C LYS A 27 -10.16 12.30 15.86
N VAL A 28 -11.07 11.38 16.15
CA VAL A 28 -12.51 11.64 16.06
C VAL A 28 -12.88 12.82 16.95
N GLY A 29 -13.54 13.84 16.35
CA GLY A 29 -14.03 15.01 17.08
C GLY A 29 -13.21 16.30 16.91
N GLN A 30 -12.01 16.25 16.36
CA GLN A 30 -11.35 17.50 15.92
C GLN A 30 -11.92 17.95 14.58
N LYS A 31 -12.96 18.81 14.62
CA LYS A 31 -13.26 19.68 13.48
C LYS A 31 -12.10 20.66 13.33
N THR A 32 -11.08 20.25 12.57
CA THR A 32 -9.97 21.14 12.25
C THR A 32 -10.51 22.20 11.27
N THR A 33 -10.66 23.41 11.75
CA THR A 33 -10.96 24.58 10.92
C THR A 33 -9.72 25.07 10.15
N LYS A 34 -8.56 24.47 10.41
CA LYS A 34 -7.27 24.84 9.85
C LYS A 34 -6.60 23.63 9.22
N GLU A 35 -5.75 23.89 8.23
CA GLU A 35 -4.91 22.90 7.58
C GLU A 35 -4.00 22.14 8.58
N ILE A 36 -3.89 20.83 8.43
CA ILE A 36 -2.94 20.01 9.21
C ILE A 36 -1.54 20.24 8.62
N LYS A 37 -0.69 20.88 9.38
CA LYS A 37 0.69 21.19 8.96
C LYS A 37 1.54 19.93 8.87
N GLN A 38 2.45 19.91 7.91
CA GLN A 38 3.46 18.87 7.73
C GLN A 38 4.81 19.55 7.45
N SER A 39 5.89 19.06 8.05
CA SER A 39 7.25 19.54 7.74
C SER A 39 7.69 19.10 6.35
N GLN A 40 8.65 19.81 5.76
CA GLN A 40 9.24 19.41 4.47
C GLN A 40 9.92 18.04 4.55
N GLU A 41 10.58 17.75 5.67
CA GLU A 41 11.22 16.46 5.92
C GLU A 41 10.20 15.31 5.98
N ASP A 42 9.07 15.52 6.66
CA ASP A 42 8.01 14.52 6.73
C ASP A 42 7.31 14.36 5.38
N ARG A 43 7.16 15.44 4.63
CA ARG A 43 6.63 15.37 3.26
C ARG A 43 7.54 14.55 2.35
N ALA A 44 8.86 14.75 2.44
CA ALA A 44 9.84 14.00 1.65
C ALA A 44 9.80 12.48 1.92
N LYS A 45 9.38 12.04 3.11
CA LYS A 45 9.19 10.61 3.41
C LYS A 45 8.10 9.94 2.57
N LEU A 46 7.23 10.71 1.94
CA LEU A 46 6.17 10.18 1.06
C LEU A 46 6.63 10.03 -0.39
N ASP A 47 7.79 10.58 -0.75
CA ASP A 47 8.33 10.48 -2.10
C ASP A 47 8.64 9.01 -2.43
N GLY A 48 8.28 8.61 -3.65
CA GLY A 48 8.35 7.23 -4.10
C GLY A 48 7.14 6.37 -3.71
N TYR A 49 6.12 6.93 -3.04
CA TYR A 49 4.90 6.22 -2.65
C TYR A 49 3.61 6.91 -3.09
N TYR A 50 3.54 8.25 -2.97
CA TYR A 50 2.33 9.00 -3.35
C TYR A 50 2.13 9.11 -4.85
N GLU A 51 3.18 8.96 -5.65
CA GLU A 51 3.15 9.05 -7.11
C GLU A 51 2.49 7.83 -7.78
N CYS A 52 2.08 6.84 -7.02
CA CYS A 52 1.43 5.65 -7.52
C CYS A 52 0.11 6.00 -8.24
N ILE A 53 0.01 5.59 -9.51
CA ILE A 53 -1.17 5.83 -10.37
C ILE A 53 -2.20 4.70 -10.32
N LEU A 54 -2.06 3.74 -9.40
CA LEU A 54 -2.98 2.60 -9.23
C LEU A 54 -3.18 1.74 -10.49
N CYS A 55 -2.21 1.67 -11.38
CA CYS A 55 -2.28 0.90 -12.62
C CYS A 55 -2.25 -0.62 -12.41
N ALA A 56 -1.93 -1.11 -11.22
CA ALA A 56 -1.84 -2.51 -10.83
C ALA A 56 -0.78 -3.36 -11.59
N CYS A 57 0.07 -2.78 -12.43
CA CYS A 57 1.12 -3.52 -13.15
C CYS A 57 2.01 -4.34 -12.20
N CYS A 58 2.36 -3.78 -11.05
CA CYS A 58 3.15 -4.47 -10.02
C CYS A 58 2.42 -5.69 -9.42
N SER A 59 1.11 -5.61 -9.21
CA SER A 59 0.31 -6.75 -8.71
C SER A 59 0.14 -7.82 -9.80
N THR A 60 -0.07 -7.41 -11.04
CA THR A 60 -0.18 -8.32 -12.18
C THR A 60 1.12 -9.07 -12.47
N ALA A 61 2.27 -8.43 -12.25
CA ALA A 61 3.59 -9.03 -12.44
C ALA A 61 4.06 -9.89 -11.25
N CYS A 62 3.32 -9.93 -10.14
CA CYS A 62 3.74 -10.61 -8.92
C CYS A 62 3.29 -12.08 -8.90
N PRO A 63 4.21 -13.07 -8.95
CA PRO A 63 3.84 -14.49 -8.89
C PRO A 63 3.08 -14.86 -7.61
N SER A 64 3.45 -14.29 -6.47
CA SER A 64 2.73 -14.52 -5.21
C SER A 64 1.28 -14.04 -5.27
N TYR A 65 0.99 -12.98 -6.02
CA TYR A 65 -0.36 -12.49 -6.24
C TYR A 65 -1.17 -13.38 -7.18
N TRP A 66 -0.53 -13.99 -8.18
CA TRP A 66 -1.20 -14.94 -9.09
C TRP A 66 -1.81 -16.12 -8.34
N TRP A 67 -1.07 -16.68 -7.36
CA TRP A 67 -1.47 -17.87 -6.62
C TRP A 67 -2.34 -17.58 -5.39
N ASN A 68 -2.19 -16.41 -4.78
CA ASN A 68 -2.83 -16.04 -3.53
C ASN A 68 -3.58 -14.70 -3.59
N GLY A 69 -4.04 -14.29 -4.76
CA GLY A 69 -4.69 -12.98 -4.98
C GLY A 69 -6.02 -12.78 -4.22
N ASP A 70 -6.58 -13.85 -3.67
CA ASP A 70 -7.75 -13.82 -2.79
C ASP A 70 -7.42 -13.33 -1.36
N LYS A 71 -6.20 -13.58 -0.88
CA LYS A 71 -5.77 -13.27 0.49
C LYS A 71 -4.60 -12.29 0.55
N TYR A 72 -3.63 -12.45 -0.34
CA TYR A 72 -2.47 -11.56 -0.41
C TYR A 72 -2.88 -10.19 -0.99
N LEU A 73 -2.60 -9.12 -0.26
CA LEU A 73 -2.96 -7.76 -0.68
C LEU A 73 -2.23 -7.30 -1.95
N GLY A 74 -1.09 -7.89 -2.23
CA GLY A 74 -0.28 -7.55 -3.40
C GLY A 74 0.52 -6.25 -3.25
N PRO A 75 1.49 -6.05 -4.15
CA PRO A 75 2.43 -4.93 -4.03
C PRO A 75 1.78 -3.56 -4.23
N ALA A 76 0.74 -3.42 -5.07
CA ALA A 76 0.06 -2.14 -5.28
C ALA A 76 -0.63 -1.65 -3.99
N VAL A 77 -1.40 -2.54 -3.36
CA VAL A 77 -2.15 -2.21 -2.14
C VAL A 77 -1.22 -2.01 -0.95
N LEU A 78 -0.16 -2.84 -0.81
CA LEU A 78 0.82 -2.70 0.26
C LEU A 78 1.67 -1.42 0.12
N LEU A 79 1.99 -0.97 -1.10
CA LEU A 79 2.63 0.32 -1.33
C LEU A 79 1.73 1.46 -0.84
N GLN A 80 0.45 1.41 -1.13
CA GLN A 80 -0.53 2.40 -0.66
C GLN A 80 -0.73 2.33 0.86
N ALA A 81 -0.78 1.14 1.44
CA ALA A 81 -0.81 0.99 2.90
C ALA A 81 0.40 1.67 3.56
N TYR A 82 1.61 1.44 3.02
CA TYR A 82 2.82 2.08 3.54
C TYR A 82 2.79 3.60 3.38
N ARG A 83 2.29 4.12 2.27
CA ARG A 83 2.13 5.56 2.06
C ARG A 83 1.35 6.20 3.22
N TRP A 84 0.24 5.59 3.64
CA TRP A 84 -0.59 6.10 4.74
C TRP A 84 0.03 5.84 6.13
N ILE A 85 0.71 4.72 6.34
CA ILE A 85 1.45 4.42 7.57
C ILE A 85 2.60 5.43 7.79
N ASN A 86 3.20 5.91 6.71
CA ASN A 86 4.35 6.82 6.75
C ASN A 86 3.94 8.31 6.76
N ASP A 87 2.68 8.63 6.62
CA ASP A 87 2.18 10.01 6.66
C ASP A 87 2.17 10.51 8.12
N SER A 88 2.93 11.56 8.41
CA SER A 88 3.05 12.14 9.76
C SER A 88 1.75 12.76 10.27
N ARG A 89 0.82 13.04 9.38
CA ARG A 89 -0.50 13.60 9.71
C ARG A 89 -1.52 12.53 10.11
N ASP A 90 -1.21 11.26 9.82
CA ASP A 90 -2.09 10.13 10.16
C ASP A 90 -1.83 9.67 11.60
N GLU A 91 -2.89 9.62 12.39
CA GLU A 91 -2.82 9.29 13.83
C GLU A 91 -3.09 7.80 14.11
N ASP A 92 -3.46 7.01 13.09
CA ASP A 92 -3.89 5.61 13.25
C ASP A 92 -2.85 4.59 12.78
N LYS A 93 -1.58 4.96 12.83
CA LYS A 93 -0.46 4.13 12.36
C LYS A 93 -0.45 2.71 12.94
N LYS A 94 -0.69 2.56 14.25
CA LYS A 94 -0.70 1.24 14.91
C LYS A 94 -1.83 0.36 14.41
N ALA A 95 -3.04 0.90 14.26
CA ALA A 95 -4.17 0.13 13.73
C ALA A 95 -3.97 -0.24 12.26
N ARG A 96 -3.38 0.65 11.44
CA ARG A 96 -3.01 0.33 10.06
C ARG A 96 -2.00 -0.82 9.98
N LEU A 97 -0.96 -0.79 10.79
CA LEU A 97 0.02 -1.88 10.87
C LEU A 97 -0.67 -3.20 11.27
N LYS A 98 -1.54 -3.18 12.27
CA LYS A 98 -2.28 -4.36 12.70
C LYS A 98 -3.18 -4.94 11.59
N LYS A 99 -3.80 -4.11 10.77
CA LYS A 99 -4.65 -4.55 9.64
C LYS A 99 -3.90 -5.31 8.57
N VAL A 100 -2.65 -4.94 8.32
CA VAL A 100 -1.79 -5.61 7.33
C VAL A 100 -0.92 -6.71 7.94
N ALA A 101 -0.82 -6.80 9.27
CA ALA A 101 -0.01 -7.76 10.02
C ALA A 101 -0.61 -9.18 10.01
N ASP A 102 -0.92 -9.68 8.84
CA ASP A 102 -1.49 -11.01 8.64
C ASP A 102 -0.54 -11.85 7.79
N GLU A 103 -0.41 -13.12 8.15
CA GLU A 103 0.51 -14.05 7.51
C GLU A 103 0.27 -14.17 5.99
N LEU A 104 -0.98 -14.16 5.57
CA LEU A 104 -1.35 -14.27 4.16
C LEU A 104 -1.37 -12.91 3.46
N LYS A 105 -1.80 -11.84 4.16
CA LYS A 105 -1.92 -10.50 3.57
C LYS A 105 -0.58 -9.86 3.23
N LEU A 106 0.44 -10.04 4.08
CA LEU A 106 1.74 -9.37 3.96
C LEU A 106 2.88 -10.33 3.61
N TYR A 107 2.99 -11.45 4.36
CA TYR A 107 4.19 -12.28 4.34
C TYR A 107 4.29 -13.23 3.13
N ARG A 108 3.28 -13.25 2.25
CA ARG A 108 3.39 -13.91 0.93
C ARG A 108 4.34 -13.19 -0.05
N CYS A 109 4.84 -12.02 0.33
CA CYS A 109 5.92 -11.38 -0.41
C CYS A 109 7.24 -12.10 -0.17
N HIS A 110 7.81 -12.68 -1.23
CA HIS A 110 9.11 -13.36 -1.23
C HIS A 110 10.23 -12.53 -1.87
N THR A 111 10.01 -11.23 -2.05
CA THR A 111 11.02 -10.29 -2.58
C THR A 111 11.54 -10.68 -3.98
N ILE A 112 10.65 -11.13 -4.85
CA ILE A 112 10.97 -11.54 -6.24
C ILE A 112 11.36 -10.31 -7.11
N MET A 113 10.95 -9.10 -6.71
CA MET A 113 11.27 -7.81 -7.33
C MET A 113 10.58 -7.53 -8.68
N ASN A 114 9.78 -8.40 -9.23
CA ASN A 114 9.03 -8.15 -10.47
C ASN A 114 8.15 -6.89 -10.37
N CYS A 115 7.59 -6.63 -9.19
CA CYS A 115 6.77 -5.44 -8.93
C CYS A 115 7.52 -4.12 -9.14
N THR A 116 8.80 -4.08 -8.78
CA THR A 116 9.66 -2.90 -8.98
C THR A 116 10.01 -2.72 -10.46
N ASN A 117 10.36 -3.83 -11.14
CA ASN A 117 10.76 -3.80 -12.54
C ASN A 117 9.59 -3.45 -13.48
N SER A 118 8.36 -3.80 -13.11
CA SER A 118 7.15 -3.54 -13.92
C SER A 118 6.50 -2.18 -13.68
N CYS A 119 7.00 -1.41 -12.70
CA CYS A 119 6.37 -0.14 -12.35
C CYS A 119 6.66 0.95 -13.39
N PRO A 120 5.63 1.49 -14.10
CA PRO A 120 5.83 2.54 -15.11
C PRO A 120 6.26 3.88 -14.52
N LYS A 121 6.10 4.07 -13.22
CA LYS A 121 6.53 5.27 -12.48
C LYS A 121 7.90 5.09 -11.80
N GLY A 122 8.57 3.94 -11.99
CA GLY A 122 9.85 3.66 -11.35
C GLY A 122 9.80 3.56 -9.82
N LEU A 123 8.63 3.27 -9.24
CA LEU A 123 8.47 3.13 -7.79
C LEU A 123 8.99 1.79 -7.31
N ASN A 124 9.22 1.67 -6.00
CA ASN A 124 9.71 0.45 -5.38
C ASN A 124 8.71 -0.14 -4.36
N PRO A 125 7.71 -0.92 -4.80
CA PRO A 125 6.77 -1.58 -3.90
C PRO A 125 7.44 -2.58 -2.94
N ALA A 126 8.51 -3.24 -3.37
CA ALA A 126 9.22 -4.20 -2.53
C ALA A 126 9.87 -3.52 -1.32
N LYS A 127 10.41 -2.30 -1.49
CA LYS A 127 10.95 -1.47 -0.38
C LYS A 127 9.84 -1.09 0.61
N ALA A 128 8.66 -0.71 0.12
CA ALA A 128 7.51 -0.40 0.98
C ALA A 128 7.10 -1.60 1.83
N ILE A 129 6.99 -2.80 1.22
CA ILE A 129 6.66 -4.04 1.92
C ILE A 129 7.72 -4.39 2.97
N SER A 130 8.99 -4.29 2.62
CA SER A 130 10.11 -4.52 3.55
C SER A 130 10.05 -3.58 4.75
N SER A 131 9.73 -2.30 4.51
CA SER A 131 9.58 -1.30 5.57
C SER A 131 8.40 -1.63 6.50
N ILE A 132 7.25 -2.08 5.98
CA ILE A 132 6.13 -2.55 6.82
C ILE A 132 6.57 -3.73 7.69
N LYS A 133 7.24 -4.74 7.10
CA LYS A 133 7.75 -5.90 7.84
C LYS A 133 8.72 -5.50 8.95
N LYS A 134 9.64 -4.56 8.66
CA LYS A 134 10.57 -4.02 9.66
C LYS A 134 9.83 -3.32 10.78
N MET A 135 8.85 -2.47 10.48
CA MET A 135 8.04 -1.79 11.51
C MET A 135 7.30 -2.78 12.41
N LEU A 136 6.76 -3.87 11.86
CA LEU A 136 6.08 -4.91 12.64
C LEU A 136 7.04 -5.71 13.53
N ALA A 137 8.29 -5.89 13.11
CA ALA A 137 9.30 -6.59 13.91
C ALA A 137 9.87 -5.73 15.06
N THR A 138 9.71 -4.40 14.99
CA THR A 138 10.25 -3.44 15.97
C THR A 138 9.19 -2.77 16.84
N SER A 139 7.91 -3.12 16.64
CA SER A 139 6.75 -2.55 17.37
C SER A 139 6.37 -3.34 18.63
#